data_a48c513dbf7930bfeb28733bb369bdbe
#
_entry.id   a48c513dbf7930bfeb28733bb369bdbe
#
_cell.length_a   1.000
_cell.length_b   1.000
_cell.length_c   1.000
_cell.angle_alpha   90.00
_cell.angle_beta   90.00
_cell.angle_gamma   90.00
#
_symmetry.space_group_name_H-M   'P 1'
#
loop_
_entity.id
_entity.type
_entity.pdbx_description
1 polymer ?
#
loop_
_entity_poly.entity_id
_entity_poly.type
_entity_poly.pdbx_seq_one_letter_code
_entity_poly.pdbx_strand_id
1 'polypeptide(L)'
;QGWMTPGQAATLYDSAVNCPEGGRIVEIGSFQGRSTIVLASGADLSVEVIAIDPHAGNDRGPQEIDGFADEAASDHDQFNANLAAAGVTDRVTHLRSFSDDALHDVQGSIEVLYVDGAHRYAPALSDIRSWGDRVADGGTMLIHDSFSSIGVTMAILRHLAFGSRWRYVGRSRSMTIYRADLSGVAARVTNSLRQLAQIPWFIKNLGLKVILSIGVGKVLRRFGRTVPEWPY
;
A
#
# COMPACT_ATOMS: atom_id res chain seq x y z
N GLN A 1 -7.61 10.46 9.39
CA GLN A 1 -7.01 11.05 8.18
C GLN A 1 -6.38 9.92 7.34
N GLY A 2 -5.91 10.22 6.12
CA GLY A 2 -5.26 9.26 5.25
C GLY A 2 -5.37 9.66 3.77
N TRP A 3 -4.48 9.11 2.92
CA TRP A 3 -4.31 9.54 1.53
C TRP A 3 -4.94 8.57 0.51
N MET A 4 -5.91 7.81 0.92
CA MET A 4 -6.64 6.86 0.08
C MET A 4 -7.81 7.56 -0.65
N THR A 5 -7.91 7.36 -1.95
CA THR A 5 -9.03 7.86 -2.77
C THR A 5 -10.24 6.92 -2.67
N PRO A 6 -11.47 7.38 -3.01
CA PRO A 6 -12.65 6.49 -3.03
C PRO A 6 -12.47 5.26 -3.92
N GLY A 7 -11.79 5.40 -5.07
CA GLY A 7 -11.54 4.27 -5.98
C GLY A 7 -10.56 3.24 -5.39
N GLN A 8 -9.54 3.70 -4.63
CA GLN A 8 -8.64 2.81 -3.90
C GLN A 8 -9.37 2.11 -2.76
N ALA A 9 -10.23 2.84 -2.01
CA ALA A 9 -11.05 2.25 -0.97
C ALA A 9 -11.97 1.15 -1.51
N ALA A 10 -12.66 1.40 -2.64
CA ALA A 10 -13.48 0.40 -3.30
C ALA A 10 -12.67 -0.84 -3.70
N THR A 11 -11.46 -0.64 -4.26
CA THR A 11 -10.58 -1.76 -4.65
C THR A 11 -10.12 -2.58 -3.44
N LEU A 12 -9.80 -1.95 -2.31
CA LEU A 12 -9.46 -2.64 -1.06
C LEU A 12 -10.67 -3.43 -0.52
N TYR A 13 -11.83 -2.78 -0.48
CA TYR A 13 -13.08 -3.41 -0.05
C TYR A 13 -13.42 -4.64 -0.91
N ASP A 14 -13.39 -4.50 -2.23
CA ASP A 14 -13.64 -5.61 -3.16
C ASP A 14 -12.62 -6.74 -2.99
N SER A 15 -11.35 -6.41 -2.71
CA SER A 15 -10.32 -7.42 -2.44
C SER A 15 -10.60 -8.17 -1.14
N ALA A 16 -11.10 -7.49 -0.12
CA ALA A 16 -11.47 -8.09 1.15
C ALA A 16 -12.74 -8.96 1.03
N VAL A 17 -13.77 -8.48 0.31
CA VAL A 17 -14.99 -9.28 0.01
C VAL A 17 -14.67 -10.56 -0.73
N ASN A 18 -13.67 -10.53 -1.64
CA ASN A 18 -13.25 -11.70 -2.42
C ASN A 18 -12.17 -12.53 -1.73
N CYS A 19 -11.79 -12.21 -0.49
CA CYS A 19 -10.93 -13.08 0.32
C CYS A 19 -11.73 -14.34 0.69
N PRO A 20 -11.19 -15.54 0.44
CA PRO A 20 -11.92 -16.78 0.78
C PRO A 20 -12.17 -16.89 2.28
N GLU A 21 -13.26 -17.58 2.65
CA GLU A 21 -13.59 -17.89 4.03
C GLU A 21 -12.41 -18.58 4.74
N GLY A 22 -12.12 -18.15 5.97
CA GLY A 22 -10.97 -18.63 6.74
C GLY A 22 -9.61 -18.15 6.22
N GLY A 23 -9.59 -17.29 5.20
CA GLY A 23 -8.37 -16.70 4.65
C GLY A 23 -7.79 -15.60 5.53
N ARG A 24 -6.70 -14.99 5.04
CA ARG A 24 -5.97 -13.96 5.78
C ARG A 24 -5.69 -12.75 4.91
N ILE A 25 -5.93 -11.58 5.49
CA ILE A 25 -5.57 -10.27 4.95
C ILE A 25 -4.45 -9.68 5.81
N VAL A 26 -3.36 -9.27 5.19
CA VAL A 26 -2.26 -8.56 5.88
C VAL A 26 -2.11 -7.17 5.29
N GLU A 27 -2.07 -6.17 6.15
CA GLU A 27 -1.76 -4.79 5.82
C GLU A 27 -0.45 -4.39 6.46
N ILE A 28 0.44 -3.76 5.68
CA ILE A 28 1.69 -3.16 6.14
C ILE A 28 1.57 -1.64 6.01
N GLY A 29 1.67 -0.92 7.12
CA GLY A 29 1.46 0.53 7.18
C GLY A 29 -0.01 0.88 7.39
N SER A 30 -0.50 0.69 8.60
CA SER A 30 -1.91 0.95 8.94
C SER A 30 -2.19 2.40 9.35
N PHE A 31 -1.17 3.15 9.76
CA PHE A 31 -1.27 4.55 10.20
C PHE A 31 -2.43 4.75 11.19
N GLN A 32 -3.42 5.58 10.86
CA GLN A 32 -4.63 5.82 11.67
C GLN A 32 -5.80 4.87 11.32
N GLY A 33 -5.57 3.75 10.64
CA GLY A 33 -6.52 2.64 10.44
C GLY A 33 -7.56 2.83 9.35
N ARG A 34 -7.41 3.81 8.43
CA ARG A 34 -8.42 4.06 7.40
C ARG A 34 -8.58 2.88 6.43
N SER A 35 -7.50 2.32 5.93
CA SER A 35 -7.47 1.14 5.06
C SER A 35 -7.81 -0.12 5.84
N THR A 36 -7.31 -0.24 7.07
CA THR A 36 -7.63 -1.34 7.99
C THR A 36 -9.15 -1.48 8.16
N ILE A 37 -9.84 -0.36 8.41
CA ILE A 37 -11.32 -0.33 8.56
C ILE A 37 -11.99 -0.81 7.28
N VAL A 38 -11.53 -0.37 6.12
CA VAL A 38 -12.10 -0.79 4.82
C VAL A 38 -11.92 -2.30 4.61
N LEU A 39 -10.71 -2.83 4.87
CA LEU A 39 -10.41 -4.26 4.76
C LEU A 39 -11.25 -5.08 5.73
N ALA A 40 -11.28 -4.70 7.01
CA ALA A 40 -12.05 -5.40 8.03
C ALA A 40 -13.57 -5.34 7.81
N SER A 41 -14.07 -4.25 7.22
CA SER A 41 -15.51 -4.10 6.91
C SER A 41 -15.94 -4.92 5.68
N GLY A 42 -15.02 -5.17 4.73
CA GLY A 42 -15.31 -5.98 3.54
C GLY A 42 -15.14 -7.48 3.75
N ALA A 43 -14.24 -7.87 4.64
CA ALA A 43 -13.88 -9.26 4.89
C ALA A 43 -15.00 -10.04 5.58
N ASP A 44 -15.19 -11.33 5.19
CA ASP A 44 -16.03 -12.25 5.93
C ASP A 44 -15.60 -12.38 7.40
N LEU A 45 -16.52 -12.77 8.29
CA LEU A 45 -16.24 -12.89 9.72
C LEU A 45 -15.19 -13.95 10.07
N SER A 46 -15.00 -14.93 9.21
CA SER A 46 -14.00 -15.99 9.36
C SER A 46 -12.60 -15.58 8.89
N VAL A 47 -12.48 -14.44 8.19
CA VAL A 47 -11.21 -13.94 7.65
C VAL A 47 -10.41 -13.22 8.73
N GLU A 48 -9.16 -13.61 8.91
CA GLU A 48 -8.21 -12.93 9.80
C GLU A 48 -7.68 -11.67 9.13
N VAL A 49 -7.84 -10.51 9.79
CA VAL A 49 -7.29 -9.22 9.33
C VAL A 49 -6.17 -8.80 10.27
N ILE A 50 -4.95 -8.71 9.74
CA ILE A 50 -3.74 -8.33 10.48
C ILE A 50 -3.24 -6.99 9.96
N ALA A 51 -3.12 -6.00 10.86
CA ALA A 51 -2.55 -4.70 10.58
C ALA A 51 -1.19 -4.57 11.24
N ILE A 52 -0.16 -4.25 10.48
CA ILE A 52 1.23 -4.14 10.93
C ILE A 52 1.69 -2.70 10.77
N ASP A 53 2.02 -2.06 11.90
CA ASP A 53 2.56 -0.70 11.92
C ASP A 53 3.31 -0.47 13.25
N PRO A 54 4.57 -0.05 13.23
CA PRO A 54 5.31 0.24 14.44
C PRO A 54 4.78 1.46 15.20
N HIS A 55 4.04 2.35 14.52
CA HIS A 55 3.68 3.68 15.02
C HIS A 55 4.90 4.38 15.63
N ALA A 56 6.01 4.37 14.88
CA ALA A 56 7.31 4.91 15.31
C ALA A 56 7.68 6.22 14.57
N GLY A 57 6.70 6.80 13.85
CA GLY A 57 6.87 7.99 13.03
C GLY A 57 6.53 7.75 11.56
N ASN A 58 6.83 8.73 10.71
CA ASN A 58 6.40 8.75 9.32
C ASN A 58 7.60 8.69 8.36
N ASP A 59 7.75 7.59 7.61
CA ASP A 59 8.79 7.40 6.59
C ASP A 59 8.36 7.93 5.20
N ARG A 60 7.75 9.11 5.15
CA ARG A 60 7.29 9.74 3.90
C ARG A 60 8.27 10.72 3.29
N GLY A 61 9.33 11.03 4.01
CA GLY A 61 10.38 11.94 3.56
C GLY A 61 11.63 11.19 3.09
N PRO A 62 12.57 11.91 2.47
CA PRO A 62 13.91 11.37 2.16
C PRO A 62 14.75 11.15 3.43
N GLN A 63 14.26 11.55 4.60
CA GLN A 63 14.96 11.47 5.88
C GLN A 63 14.02 10.91 6.93
N GLU A 64 14.51 9.94 7.71
CA GLU A 64 13.94 9.64 9.02
C GLU A 64 14.14 10.87 9.88
N ILE A 65 13.05 11.44 10.37
CA ILE A 65 13.15 12.61 11.25
C ILE A 65 13.06 12.08 12.67
N ASP A 66 14.19 12.10 13.37
CA ASP A 66 14.23 11.94 14.83
C ASP A 66 13.35 13.02 15.47
N GLY A 67 12.43 12.62 16.36
CA GLY A 67 11.63 13.56 17.14
C GLY A 67 10.12 13.44 17.01
N PHE A 68 9.58 12.46 16.29
CA PHE A 68 8.13 12.25 16.12
C PHE A 68 7.51 11.23 17.09
N ALA A 69 8.14 10.94 18.23
CA ALA A 69 7.61 9.96 19.18
C ALA A 69 6.21 10.30 19.70
N ASP A 70 5.94 11.59 19.96
CA ASP A 70 4.64 12.04 20.44
C ASP A 70 3.56 11.96 19.34
N GLU A 71 3.90 12.31 18.08
CA GLU A 71 3.01 12.16 16.94
C GLU A 71 2.72 10.69 16.66
N ALA A 72 3.74 9.84 16.75
CA ALA A 72 3.62 8.39 16.57
C ALA A 72 2.72 7.74 17.64
N ALA A 73 2.85 8.18 18.90
CA ALA A 73 1.96 7.73 19.97
C ALA A 73 0.51 8.20 19.73
N SER A 74 0.33 9.46 19.31
CA SER A 74 -0.97 10.02 18.94
C SER A 74 -1.61 9.29 17.75
N ASP A 75 -0.82 8.86 16.75
CA ASP A 75 -1.30 8.09 15.61
C ASP A 75 -1.80 6.70 16.02
N HIS A 76 -1.12 6.04 16.96
CA HIS A 76 -1.55 4.78 17.52
C HIS A 76 -2.86 4.90 18.32
N ASP A 77 -2.98 5.93 19.16
CA ASP A 77 -4.22 6.19 19.91
C ASP A 77 -5.38 6.49 18.96
N GLN A 78 -5.11 7.26 17.90
CA GLN A 78 -6.10 7.56 16.87
C GLN A 78 -6.48 6.32 16.05
N PHE A 79 -5.52 5.41 15.75
CA PHE A 79 -5.79 4.11 15.13
C PHE A 79 -6.82 3.33 15.95
N ASN A 80 -6.56 3.13 17.24
CA ASN A 80 -7.45 2.40 18.14
C ASN A 80 -8.84 3.07 18.25
N ALA A 81 -8.87 4.39 18.39
CA ALA A 81 -10.12 5.15 18.45
C ALA A 81 -10.96 5.03 17.17
N ASN A 82 -10.30 5.05 16.00
CA ASN A 82 -10.97 4.91 14.71
C ASN A 82 -11.53 3.49 14.50
N LEU A 83 -10.79 2.45 14.88
CA LEU A 83 -11.28 1.07 14.82
C LEU A 83 -12.50 0.87 15.74
N ALA A 84 -12.45 1.41 16.96
CA ALA A 84 -13.56 1.37 17.90
C ALA A 84 -14.78 2.12 17.36
N ALA A 85 -14.61 3.31 16.82
CA ALA A 85 -15.70 4.09 16.23
C ALA A 85 -16.33 3.41 15.01
N ALA A 86 -15.55 2.63 14.25
CA ALA A 86 -16.04 1.83 13.13
C ALA A 86 -16.62 0.48 13.55
N GLY A 87 -16.50 0.07 14.81
CA GLY A 87 -17.00 -1.21 15.32
C GLY A 87 -16.23 -2.43 14.80
N VAL A 88 -14.95 -2.26 14.44
CA VAL A 88 -14.12 -3.33 13.86
C VAL A 88 -12.94 -3.75 14.75
N THR A 89 -12.85 -3.26 15.98
CA THR A 89 -11.72 -3.55 16.88
C THR A 89 -11.49 -5.06 17.04
N ASP A 90 -12.54 -5.83 17.29
CA ASP A 90 -12.44 -7.28 17.51
C ASP A 90 -12.19 -8.08 16.23
N ARG A 91 -12.17 -7.40 15.08
CA ARG A 91 -11.93 -7.96 13.75
C ARG A 91 -10.48 -7.83 13.29
N VAL A 92 -9.65 -7.07 14.02
CA VAL A 92 -8.30 -6.69 13.61
C VAL A 92 -7.29 -7.12 14.66
N THR A 93 -6.32 -7.93 14.25
CA THR A 93 -5.12 -8.18 15.03
C THR A 93 -4.09 -7.12 14.66
N HIS A 94 -3.78 -6.22 15.61
CA HIS A 94 -2.76 -5.20 15.39
C HIS A 94 -1.41 -5.67 15.94
N LEU A 95 -0.41 -5.72 15.05
CA LEU A 95 0.99 -5.97 15.40
C LEU A 95 1.75 -4.65 15.37
N ARG A 96 2.00 -4.10 16.56
CA ARG A 96 2.79 -2.86 16.71
C ARG A 96 4.28 -3.15 16.57
N SER A 97 4.72 -3.41 15.35
CA SER A 97 6.06 -3.87 15.01
C SER A 97 6.45 -3.40 13.61
N PHE A 98 7.75 -3.34 13.33
CA PHE A 98 8.22 -3.23 11.95
C PHE A 98 7.84 -4.49 11.16
N SER A 99 7.60 -4.32 9.86
CA SER A 99 7.17 -5.41 8.98
C SER A 99 8.15 -6.57 8.94
N ASP A 100 9.45 -6.31 8.94
CA ASP A 100 10.49 -7.35 8.95
C ASP A 100 10.48 -8.17 10.26
N ASP A 101 10.25 -7.54 11.41
CA ASP A 101 10.15 -8.20 12.71
C ASP A 101 8.85 -9.03 12.81
N ALA A 102 7.73 -8.51 12.30
CA ALA A 102 6.44 -9.16 12.31
C ALA A 102 6.36 -10.43 11.44
N LEU A 103 7.34 -10.68 10.57
CA LEU A 103 7.37 -11.88 9.73
C LEU A 103 7.31 -13.19 10.53
N HIS A 104 7.80 -13.21 11.76
CA HIS A 104 7.79 -14.38 12.62
C HIS A 104 6.46 -14.60 13.34
N ASP A 105 5.67 -13.54 13.52
CA ASP A 105 4.41 -13.56 14.27
C ASP A 105 3.22 -13.99 13.40
N VAL A 106 3.30 -13.81 12.07
CA VAL A 106 2.25 -14.20 11.13
C VAL A 106 2.61 -15.54 10.52
N GLN A 107 1.78 -16.57 10.73
CA GLN A 107 2.01 -17.92 10.20
C GLN A 107 1.02 -18.24 9.08
N GLY A 108 1.43 -19.11 8.13
CA GLY A 108 0.60 -19.57 7.02
C GLY A 108 0.57 -18.63 5.81
N SER A 109 -0.34 -18.90 4.88
CA SER A 109 -0.51 -18.15 3.63
C SER A 109 -1.31 -16.87 3.84
N ILE A 110 -1.17 -15.95 2.90
CA ILE A 110 -1.88 -14.67 2.83
C ILE A 110 -2.69 -14.67 1.54
N GLU A 111 -3.97 -14.39 1.61
CA GLU A 111 -4.84 -14.28 0.44
C GLU A 111 -4.89 -12.87 -0.14
N VAL A 112 -4.80 -11.87 0.75
CA VAL A 112 -4.72 -10.46 0.35
C VAL A 112 -3.62 -9.77 1.14
N LEU A 113 -2.64 -9.22 0.43
CA LEU A 113 -1.57 -8.40 1.00
C LEU A 113 -1.74 -6.95 0.53
N TYR A 114 -1.80 -6.00 1.46
CA TYR A 114 -1.77 -4.58 1.16
C TYR A 114 -0.50 -3.95 1.72
N VAL A 115 0.30 -3.31 0.84
CA VAL A 115 1.57 -2.68 1.19
C VAL A 115 1.43 -1.17 1.04
N ASP A 116 1.42 -0.47 2.16
CA ASP A 116 1.38 1.01 2.27
C ASP A 116 2.35 1.52 3.37
N GLY A 117 3.45 0.80 3.55
CA GLY A 117 4.47 1.11 4.55
C GLY A 117 5.48 2.15 4.06
N ALA A 118 6.76 1.84 4.19
CA ALA A 118 7.86 2.76 3.88
C ALA A 118 7.97 3.07 2.38
N HIS A 119 8.24 4.33 2.05
CA HIS A 119 8.38 4.78 0.65
C HIS A 119 9.83 4.73 0.14
N ARG A 120 10.80 4.40 0.99
CA ARG A 120 12.20 4.18 0.60
C ARG A 120 12.35 2.84 -0.13
N TYR A 121 13.34 2.77 -1.02
CA TYR A 121 13.55 1.59 -1.88
C TYR A 121 13.76 0.29 -1.11
N ALA A 122 14.68 0.28 -0.15
CA ALA A 122 15.06 -0.95 0.54
C ALA A 122 13.93 -1.53 1.39
N PRO A 123 13.26 -0.76 2.29
CA PRO A 123 12.09 -1.26 3.02
C PRO A 123 10.95 -1.68 2.08
N ALA A 124 10.60 -0.87 1.09
CA ALA A 124 9.54 -1.22 0.15
C ALA A 124 9.85 -2.52 -0.63
N LEU A 125 11.11 -2.74 -1.00
CA LEU A 125 11.53 -3.99 -1.64
C LEU A 125 11.46 -5.18 -0.66
N SER A 126 11.84 -4.98 0.61
CA SER A 126 11.72 -6.00 1.67
C SER A 126 10.27 -6.42 1.84
N ASP A 127 9.37 -5.45 2.02
CA ASP A 127 7.94 -5.71 2.18
C ASP A 127 7.34 -6.48 0.99
N ILE A 128 7.57 -5.97 -0.23
CA ILE A 128 7.05 -6.59 -1.46
C ILE A 128 7.58 -8.02 -1.63
N ARG A 129 8.84 -8.28 -1.29
CA ARG A 129 9.47 -9.59 -1.46
C ARG A 129 9.06 -10.53 -0.33
N SER A 130 9.39 -10.18 0.92
CA SER A 130 9.28 -11.07 2.06
C SER A 130 7.83 -11.43 2.38
N TRP A 131 6.92 -10.46 2.31
CA TRP A 131 5.50 -10.69 2.49
C TRP A 131 4.83 -11.23 1.21
N GLY A 132 5.28 -10.76 0.05
CA GLY A 132 4.81 -11.26 -1.24
C GLY A 132 5.08 -12.74 -1.45
N ASP A 133 6.22 -13.26 -0.97
CA ASP A 133 6.54 -14.69 -1.04
C ASP A 133 5.58 -15.57 -0.22
N ARG A 134 4.85 -14.98 0.74
CA ARG A 134 3.86 -15.65 1.60
C ARG A 134 2.43 -15.60 1.05
N VAL A 135 2.20 -14.82 -0.01
CA VAL A 135 0.88 -14.76 -0.64
C VAL A 135 0.59 -16.09 -1.33
N ALA A 136 -0.60 -16.63 -1.12
CA ALA A 136 -1.08 -17.85 -1.74
C ALA A 136 -1.08 -17.77 -3.28
N ASP A 137 -1.03 -18.92 -3.95
CA ASP A 137 -1.23 -18.97 -5.39
C ASP A 137 -2.64 -18.46 -5.75
N GLY A 138 -2.72 -17.55 -6.70
CA GLY A 138 -3.95 -16.83 -7.02
C GLY A 138 -4.32 -15.71 -6.04
N GLY A 139 -3.56 -15.50 -4.97
CA GLY A 139 -3.76 -14.40 -4.02
C GLY A 139 -3.48 -13.03 -4.63
N THR A 140 -3.88 -11.99 -3.93
CA THR A 140 -3.80 -10.60 -4.38
C THR A 140 -2.78 -9.81 -3.58
N MET A 141 -1.95 -9.01 -4.23
CA MET A 141 -1.13 -7.99 -3.60
C MET A 141 -1.48 -6.61 -4.17
N LEU A 142 -1.79 -5.68 -3.26
CA LEU A 142 -2.04 -4.27 -3.58
C LEU A 142 -0.87 -3.46 -3.02
N ILE A 143 -0.33 -2.53 -3.82
CA ILE A 143 0.80 -1.70 -3.42
C ILE A 143 0.44 -0.25 -3.63
N HIS A 144 0.42 0.52 -2.54
CA HIS A 144 0.19 1.97 -2.59
C HIS A 144 1.42 2.73 -3.08
N ASP A 145 1.24 3.97 -3.48
CA ASP A 145 2.29 4.86 -4.01
C ASP A 145 3.12 4.31 -5.19
N SER A 146 2.58 3.28 -5.83
CA SER A 146 3.10 2.69 -7.06
C SER A 146 3.11 3.72 -8.20
N PHE A 147 4.23 3.84 -8.89
CA PHE A 147 4.43 4.83 -9.97
C PHE A 147 4.12 6.29 -9.53
N SER A 148 4.26 6.55 -8.23
CA SER A 148 4.09 7.86 -7.59
C SER A 148 5.25 8.15 -6.63
N SER A 149 5.76 7.16 -5.91
CA SER A 149 6.99 7.20 -5.12
C SER A 149 8.16 6.60 -5.90
N ILE A 150 9.34 7.20 -5.82
CA ILE A 150 10.55 6.70 -6.49
C ILE A 150 10.95 5.34 -5.93
N GLY A 151 11.03 5.21 -4.60
CA GLY A 151 11.48 3.98 -3.95
C GLY A 151 10.55 2.81 -4.22
N VAL A 152 9.24 2.99 -4.05
CA VAL A 152 8.23 1.96 -4.33
C VAL A 152 8.25 1.56 -5.82
N THR A 153 8.34 2.54 -6.73
CA THR A 153 8.40 2.26 -8.17
C THR A 153 9.64 1.43 -8.53
N MET A 154 10.79 1.78 -7.97
CA MET A 154 12.03 1.01 -8.20
C MET A 154 11.95 -0.41 -7.62
N ALA A 155 11.33 -0.59 -6.46
CA ALA A 155 11.08 -1.91 -5.86
C ALA A 155 10.18 -2.78 -6.75
N ILE A 156 9.08 -2.21 -7.26
CA ILE A 156 8.19 -2.86 -8.23
C ILE A 156 8.95 -3.27 -9.49
N LEU A 157 9.68 -2.35 -10.11
CA LEU A 157 10.43 -2.64 -11.33
C LEU A 157 11.50 -3.72 -11.08
N ARG A 158 12.15 -3.69 -9.93
CA ARG A 158 13.19 -4.66 -9.56
C ARG A 158 12.66 -6.07 -9.33
N HIS A 159 11.50 -6.21 -8.68
CA HIS A 159 11.00 -7.51 -8.21
C HIS A 159 9.82 -8.06 -9.02
N LEU A 160 8.92 -7.20 -9.48
CA LEU A 160 7.65 -7.63 -10.08
C LEU A 160 7.62 -7.52 -11.61
N ALA A 161 8.40 -6.58 -12.20
CA ALA A 161 8.29 -6.32 -13.63
C ALA A 161 8.91 -7.42 -14.50
N PHE A 162 9.95 -8.12 -14.03
CA PHE A 162 10.69 -9.06 -14.83
C PHE A 162 10.76 -10.46 -14.18
N GLY A 163 10.01 -11.40 -14.72
CA GLY A 163 10.17 -12.84 -14.41
C GLY A 163 9.62 -13.32 -13.06
N SER A 164 8.78 -12.54 -12.38
CA SER A 164 8.12 -12.96 -11.13
C SER A 164 6.88 -13.82 -11.39
N ARG A 165 6.28 -14.35 -10.32
CA ARG A 165 4.96 -15.04 -10.35
C ARG A 165 3.79 -14.04 -10.39
N TRP A 166 4.06 -12.75 -10.36
CA TRP A 166 3.09 -11.69 -10.20
C TRP A 166 2.57 -11.15 -11.52
N ARG A 167 1.28 -11.33 -11.78
CA ARG A 167 0.58 -10.73 -12.90
C ARG A 167 0.06 -9.35 -12.52
N TYR A 168 0.51 -8.33 -13.22
CA TYR A 168 -0.04 -6.98 -13.12
C TYR A 168 -1.47 -6.95 -13.69
N VAL A 169 -2.45 -6.68 -12.86
CA VAL A 169 -3.88 -6.60 -13.21
C VAL A 169 -4.22 -5.18 -13.69
N GLY A 170 -3.74 -4.19 -12.98
CA GLY A 170 -4.02 -2.78 -13.24
C GLY A 170 -3.69 -1.91 -12.04
N ARG A 171 -4.26 -0.73 -12.01
CA ARG A 171 -4.11 0.21 -10.87
C ARG A 171 -5.36 1.05 -10.67
N SER A 172 -5.56 1.47 -9.42
CA SER A 172 -6.48 2.53 -9.02
C SER A 172 -5.62 3.73 -8.59
N ARG A 173 -5.46 4.73 -9.47
CA ARG A 173 -4.49 5.83 -9.32
C ARG A 173 -3.07 5.31 -9.01
N SER A 174 -2.51 5.60 -7.83
CA SER A 174 -1.19 5.14 -7.39
C SER A 174 -1.20 3.80 -6.66
N MET A 175 -2.31 3.11 -6.57
CA MET A 175 -2.37 1.76 -6.01
C MET A 175 -2.41 0.73 -7.12
N THR A 176 -1.37 -0.10 -7.24
CA THR A 176 -1.30 -1.20 -8.20
C THR A 176 -1.87 -2.49 -7.62
N ILE A 177 -2.38 -3.34 -8.50
CA ILE A 177 -3.01 -4.61 -8.17
C ILE A 177 -2.27 -5.71 -8.90
N TYR A 178 -1.83 -6.72 -8.15
CA TYR A 178 -1.14 -7.90 -8.65
C TYR A 178 -1.86 -9.17 -8.21
N ARG A 179 -1.77 -10.21 -9.06
CA ARG A 179 -2.23 -11.58 -8.76
C ARG A 179 -1.06 -12.55 -8.84
N ALA A 180 -0.99 -13.48 -7.91
CA ALA A 180 0.08 -14.50 -7.84
C ALA A 180 -0.24 -15.70 -8.75
N ASP A 181 -0.48 -15.46 -10.05
CA ASP A 181 -0.91 -16.47 -11.01
C ASP A 181 -0.18 -16.38 -12.37
N LEU A 182 0.92 -15.64 -12.45
CA LEU A 182 1.64 -15.43 -13.70
C LEU A 182 2.46 -16.68 -14.08
N SER A 183 2.14 -17.26 -15.21
CA SER A 183 2.86 -18.42 -15.77
C SER A 183 3.09 -18.27 -17.27
N GLY A 184 4.17 -18.92 -17.78
CA GLY A 184 4.51 -18.93 -19.19
C GLY A 184 5.28 -17.70 -19.68
N VAL A 185 6.14 -17.90 -20.69
CA VAL A 185 7.07 -16.87 -21.19
C VAL A 185 6.33 -15.71 -21.85
N ALA A 186 5.38 -16.00 -22.74
CA ALA A 186 4.62 -14.95 -23.44
C ALA A 186 3.84 -14.06 -22.49
N ALA A 187 3.21 -14.66 -21.44
CA ALA A 187 2.51 -13.92 -20.42
C ALA A 187 3.47 -13.01 -19.61
N ARG A 188 4.67 -13.49 -19.29
CA ARG A 188 5.71 -12.69 -18.59
C ARG A 188 6.15 -11.50 -19.42
N VAL A 189 6.41 -11.69 -20.71
CA VAL A 189 6.78 -10.58 -21.61
C VAL A 189 5.67 -9.53 -21.66
N THR A 190 4.43 -9.95 -21.88
CA THR A 190 3.26 -9.05 -21.91
C THR A 190 3.10 -8.31 -20.56
N ASN A 191 3.29 -9.01 -19.46
CA ASN A 191 3.23 -8.45 -18.11
C ASN A 191 4.30 -7.37 -17.88
N SER A 192 5.54 -7.63 -18.32
CA SER A 192 6.63 -6.67 -18.26
C SER A 192 6.30 -5.40 -19.07
N LEU A 193 5.81 -5.56 -20.29
CA LEU A 193 5.44 -4.44 -21.16
C LEU A 193 4.30 -3.60 -20.54
N ARG A 194 3.29 -4.22 -19.93
CA ARG A 194 2.19 -3.51 -19.25
C ARG A 194 2.71 -2.66 -18.09
N GLN A 195 3.67 -3.15 -17.32
CA GLN A 195 4.26 -2.41 -16.22
C GLN A 195 5.16 -1.29 -16.71
N LEU A 196 5.99 -1.53 -17.73
CA LEU A 196 6.82 -0.50 -18.36
C LEU A 196 5.97 0.62 -19.00
N ALA A 197 4.81 0.30 -19.53
CA ALA A 197 3.86 1.28 -20.04
C ALA A 197 3.33 2.26 -18.96
N GLN A 198 3.57 2.01 -17.67
CA GLN A 198 3.26 2.94 -16.58
C GLN A 198 4.33 4.03 -16.37
N ILE A 199 5.52 3.87 -16.95
CA ILE A 199 6.64 4.83 -16.79
C ILE A 199 6.29 6.26 -17.20
N PRO A 200 5.59 6.53 -18.33
CA PRO A 200 5.18 7.90 -18.67
C PRO A 200 4.29 8.53 -17.59
N TRP A 201 3.40 7.76 -16.98
CA TRP A 201 2.56 8.22 -15.89
C TRP A 201 3.38 8.51 -14.62
N PHE A 202 4.37 7.68 -14.32
CA PHE A 202 5.32 7.92 -13.22
C PHE A 202 6.10 9.23 -13.42
N ILE A 203 6.66 9.45 -14.63
CA ILE A 203 7.39 10.69 -14.95
C ILE A 203 6.49 11.92 -14.80
N LYS A 204 5.23 11.84 -15.28
CA LYS A 204 4.23 12.89 -15.08
C LYS A 204 3.99 13.19 -13.58
N ASN A 205 3.81 12.15 -12.76
CA ASN A 205 3.57 12.31 -11.32
C ASN A 205 4.78 12.92 -10.61
N LEU A 206 5.99 12.49 -10.98
CA LEU A 206 7.21 13.05 -10.42
C LEU A 206 7.34 14.53 -10.78
N GLY A 207 7.12 14.90 -12.05
CA GLY A 207 7.09 16.30 -12.48
C GLY A 207 6.05 17.13 -11.72
N LEU A 208 4.84 16.58 -11.52
CA LEU A 208 3.79 17.23 -10.76
C LEU A 208 4.17 17.44 -9.29
N LYS A 209 4.76 16.44 -8.64
CA LYS A 209 5.27 16.55 -7.25
C LYS A 209 6.33 17.65 -7.14
N VAL A 210 7.29 17.72 -8.08
CA VAL A 210 8.29 18.78 -8.12
C VAL A 210 7.63 20.16 -8.26
N ILE A 211 6.71 20.33 -9.21
CA ILE A 211 6.00 21.59 -9.45
C ILE A 211 5.24 22.04 -8.20
N LEU A 212 4.56 21.13 -7.52
CA LEU A 212 3.81 21.44 -6.29
C LEU A 212 4.76 21.78 -5.14
N SER A 213 5.90 21.08 -5.01
CA SER A 213 6.90 21.29 -3.95
C SER A 213 7.60 22.64 -4.05
N ILE A 214 7.88 23.15 -5.26
CA ILE A 214 8.47 24.47 -5.47
C ILE A 214 7.49 25.64 -5.32
N GLY A 215 6.27 25.35 -4.86
CA GLY A 215 5.28 26.37 -4.48
C GLY A 215 4.47 26.96 -5.64
N VAL A 216 4.56 26.44 -6.85
CA VAL A 216 3.75 26.87 -8.01
C VAL A 216 2.24 26.79 -7.71
N GLY A 217 1.81 25.87 -6.87
CA GLY A 217 0.43 25.79 -6.41
C GLY A 217 -0.07 27.06 -5.71
N LYS A 218 0.80 27.79 -4.97
CA LYS A 218 0.45 29.09 -4.36
C LYS A 218 0.26 30.16 -5.43
N VAL A 219 1.10 30.14 -6.46
CA VAL A 219 1.03 31.10 -7.57
C VAL A 219 -0.24 30.86 -8.40
N LEU A 220 -0.56 29.60 -8.72
CA LEU A 220 -1.78 29.24 -9.46
C LEU A 220 -3.05 29.71 -8.73
N ARG A 221 -3.12 29.50 -7.41
CA ARG A 221 -4.23 29.99 -6.58
C ARG A 221 -4.39 31.51 -6.65
N ARG A 222 -3.29 32.25 -6.63
CA ARG A 222 -3.30 33.73 -6.73
C ARG A 222 -3.89 34.23 -8.05
N PHE A 223 -3.79 33.43 -9.12
CA PHE A 223 -4.37 33.74 -10.43
C PHE A 223 -5.73 33.05 -10.68
N GLY A 224 -6.39 32.55 -9.61
CA GLY A 224 -7.71 31.92 -9.71
C GLY A 224 -7.72 30.59 -10.47
N ARG A 225 -6.56 29.96 -10.67
CA ARG A 225 -6.46 28.65 -11.33
C ARG A 225 -6.53 27.51 -10.32
N THR A 226 -7.13 26.41 -10.72
CA THR A 226 -7.17 25.17 -9.92
C THR A 226 -5.77 24.61 -9.77
N VAL A 227 -5.41 24.27 -8.54
CA VAL A 227 -4.15 23.58 -8.25
C VAL A 227 -4.37 22.10 -8.54
N PRO A 228 -3.48 21.45 -9.30
CA PRO A 228 -3.55 20.01 -9.47
C PRO A 228 -3.52 19.29 -8.12
N GLU A 229 -4.33 18.24 -7.99
CA GLU A 229 -4.30 17.38 -6.80
C GLU A 229 -2.94 16.66 -6.71
N TRP A 230 -2.53 16.38 -5.47
CA TRP A 230 -1.36 15.55 -5.24
C TRP A 230 -1.60 14.15 -5.86
N PRO A 231 -0.63 13.58 -6.58
CA PRO A 231 -0.83 12.29 -7.27
C PRO A 231 -0.73 11.11 -6.28
N TYR A 232 -1.85 10.80 -5.65
CA TYR A 232 -2.04 9.59 -4.86
C TYR A 232 -2.54 8.43 -5.70
#